data_4d791f687341da16bf402969e804418f
#
_entry.id   4d791f687341da16bf402969e804418f
#
_cell.length_a   1.000
_cell.length_b   1.000
_cell.length_c   1.000
_cell.angle_alpha   90.00
_cell.angle_beta   90.00
_cell.angle_gamma   90.00
#
_symmetry.space_group_name_H-M   'P 1'
#
loop_
_entity.id
_entity.type
_entity.pdbx_description
1 polymer ?
#
loop_
_entity_poly.entity_id
_entity_poly.type
_entity_poly.pdbx_seq_one_letter_code
_entity_poly.pdbx_strand_id
1 'polypeptide(L)'
;MTEKTMIGFHEKFGQYDLGEGHPFRGDRFTNAMEFFRQRGLLNNPAVRLHQPQPASREDLLRVHDEQYVDLVFQLAEENKPYDAETPVSREILESALLICGNAIECGKAVIEGTARRSVSIGGGYHHAGRNYGGGFCLFNDIAILTEYLRSEHNLSRFLILDYDVHFGNGTSDIYYKDPTVLYISLHQDPRTIYPGTGFTWQFGEGKGEGYNINIPLPIGTGNGSYLHALKEIFVPLAEEFRPEIIIANGGSDAHFEDTLGNLSLTVEGFFELSKMIRDTAESVCDGKLVLMPGSGYNPKVLPLCWYALVAGATGLTTVDVKEDCTPPDEPYDCRASVNNTIDELKRLLRKHWICFGGYSISGVY
;
A
#
# COMPACT_ATOMS: atom_id res chain seq x y z
N MET A 1 -11.56 26.32 -6.92
CA MET A 1 -12.22 25.35 -6.03
C MET A 1 -11.12 24.76 -5.16
N THR A 2 -11.28 24.75 -3.82
CA THR A 2 -10.32 24.12 -2.92
C THR A 2 -10.24 22.64 -3.27
N GLU A 3 -9.04 22.16 -3.53
CA GLU A 3 -8.76 20.75 -3.83
C GLU A 3 -9.18 19.89 -2.63
N LYS A 4 -10.21 19.07 -2.82
CA LYS A 4 -10.75 18.23 -1.72
C LYS A 4 -10.01 16.91 -1.65
N THR A 5 -9.67 16.51 -0.43
CA THR A 5 -9.24 15.14 -0.11
C THR A 5 -10.44 14.36 0.40
N MET A 6 -10.68 13.17 -0.14
CA MET A 6 -11.67 12.24 0.40
C MET A 6 -10.97 11.27 1.36
N ILE A 7 -11.54 11.10 2.56
CA ILE A 7 -11.15 10.05 3.49
C ILE A 7 -12.31 9.07 3.59
N GLY A 8 -12.11 7.87 3.07
CA GLY A 8 -13.09 6.79 3.15
C GLY A 8 -12.90 5.99 4.43
N PHE A 9 -13.97 5.86 5.20
CA PHE A 9 -13.98 5.12 6.46
C PHE A 9 -15.40 4.67 6.83
N HIS A 10 -15.49 3.48 7.42
CA HIS A 10 -16.74 2.97 8.01
C HIS A 10 -16.45 2.33 9.37
N GLU A 11 -17.33 2.57 10.36
CA GLU A 11 -17.15 2.03 11.73
C GLU A 11 -17.07 0.49 11.76
N LYS A 12 -17.76 -0.18 10.86
CA LYS A 12 -17.70 -1.64 10.70
C LYS A 12 -16.33 -2.17 10.27
N PHE A 13 -15.37 -1.32 9.86
CA PHE A 13 -13.99 -1.79 9.63
C PHE A 13 -13.38 -2.42 10.88
N GLY A 14 -13.80 -1.94 12.06
CA GLY A 14 -13.45 -2.55 13.33
C GLY A 14 -13.87 -4.01 13.51
N GLN A 15 -14.79 -4.51 12.70
CA GLN A 15 -15.19 -5.93 12.69
C GLN A 15 -14.16 -6.83 12.00
N TYR A 16 -13.22 -6.27 11.22
CA TYR A 16 -12.04 -7.00 10.79
C TYR A 16 -11.07 -7.12 11.96
N ASP A 17 -11.44 -7.94 12.92
CA ASP A 17 -10.68 -8.21 14.15
C ASP A 17 -10.35 -9.71 14.18
N LEU A 18 -9.07 -10.04 14.17
CA LEU A 18 -8.63 -11.41 14.04
C LEU A 18 -8.53 -12.14 15.41
N GLY A 19 -9.01 -11.51 16.46
CA GLY A 19 -9.21 -12.12 17.76
C GLY A 19 -8.26 -11.67 18.86
N GLU A 20 -8.56 -12.08 20.09
CA GLU A 20 -7.75 -11.76 21.26
C GLU A 20 -6.34 -12.38 21.15
N GLY A 21 -5.30 -11.57 21.40
CA GLY A 21 -3.91 -11.99 21.25
C GLY A 21 -3.36 -11.94 19.82
N HIS A 22 -4.21 -11.74 18.82
CA HIS A 22 -3.76 -11.53 17.44
C HIS A 22 -3.22 -10.10 17.27
N PRO A 23 -2.12 -9.87 16.52
CA PRO A 23 -1.58 -8.53 16.32
C PRO A 23 -2.50 -7.62 15.49
N PHE A 24 -3.30 -8.20 14.58
CA PHE A 24 -4.28 -7.45 13.80
C PHE A 24 -5.58 -7.28 14.57
N ARG A 25 -5.74 -6.12 15.23
CA ARG A 25 -6.94 -5.76 16.01
C ARG A 25 -7.78 -4.74 15.25
N GLY A 26 -9.10 -4.94 15.29
CA GLY A 26 -10.04 -4.09 14.59
C GLY A 26 -10.16 -2.66 15.16
N ASP A 27 -9.85 -2.45 16.44
CA ASP A 27 -9.88 -1.13 17.09
C ASP A 27 -8.85 -0.14 16.53
N ARG A 28 -7.85 -0.61 15.77
CA ARG A 28 -6.85 0.25 15.08
C ARG A 28 -7.47 1.32 14.21
N PHE A 29 -8.55 0.99 13.52
CA PHE A 29 -9.22 1.90 12.60
C PHE A 29 -9.92 3.04 13.31
N THR A 30 -10.66 2.73 14.37
CA THR A 30 -11.37 3.73 15.17
C THR A 30 -10.39 4.59 15.97
N ASN A 31 -9.32 4.00 16.51
CA ASN A 31 -8.27 4.70 17.24
C ASN A 31 -7.55 5.72 16.33
N ALA A 32 -7.21 5.33 15.10
CA ALA A 32 -6.59 6.24 14.13
C ALA A 32 -7.54 7.40 13.76
N MET A 33 -8.82 7.12 13.49
CA MET A 33 -9.79 8.14 13.14
C MET A 33 -10.07 9.11 14.31
N GLU A 34 -10.10 8.61 15.55
CA GLU A 34 -10.22 9.46 16.73
C GLU A 34 -9.00 10.37 16.90
N PHE A 35 -7.78 9.84 16.67
CA PHE A 35 -6.57 10.62 16.67
C PHE A 35 -6.61 11.73 15.59
N PHE A 36 -7.07 11.42 14.38
CA PHE A 36 -7.24 12.41 13.30
C PHE A 36 -8.23 13.51 13.68
N ARG A 37 -9.31 13.16 14.39
CA ARG A 37 -10.31 14.12 14.89
C ARG A 37 -9.68 15.04 15.94
N GLN A 38 -8.98 14.48 16.92
CA GLN A 38 -8.31 15.23 17.98
C GLN A 38 -7.26 16.22 17.43
N ARG A 39 -6.59 15.87 16.33
CA ARG A 39 -5.64 16.73 15.62
C ARG A 39 -6.29 17.70 14.63
N GLY A 40 -7.61 17.74 14.56
CA GLY A 40 -8.35 18.67 13.71
C GLY A 40 -8.33 18.35 12.22
N LEU A 41 -7.69 17.24 11.79
CA LEU A 41 -7.62 16.85 10.37
C LEU A 41 -9.02 16.66 9.77
N LEU A 42 -9.91 15.98 10.50
CA LEU A 42 -11.28 15.70 10.02
C LEU A 42 -12.18 16.96 10.01
N ASN A 43 -11.78 18.02 10.68
CA ASN A 43 -12.48 19.31 10.68
C ASN A 43 -11.95 20.26 9.60
N ASN A 44 -10.91 19.89 8.87
CA ASN A 44 -10.38 20.69 7.79
C ASN A 44 -11.42 20.80 6.65
N PRO A 45 -11.80 22.00 6.18
CA PRO A 45 -12.83 22.19 5.15
C PRO A 45 -12.45 21.56 3.80
N ALA A 46 -11.18 21.26 3.56
CA ALA A 46 -10.70 20.55 2.39
C ALA A 46 -10.83 19.02 2.52
N VAL A 47 -11.22 18.49 3.68
CA VAL A 47 -11.45 17.07 3.91
C VAL A 47 -12.95 16.76 3.78
N ARG A 48 -13.26 15.69 3.08
CA ARG A 48 -14.59 15.08 3.00
C ARG A 48 -14.52 13.66 3.52
N LEU A 49 -15.18 13.38 4.64
CA LEU A 49 -15.41 12.01 5.08
C LEU A 49 -16.43 11.33 4.17
N HIS A 50 -16.21 10.07 3.87
CA HIS A 50 -17.09 9.26 3.06
C HIS A 50 -17.31 7.88 3.69
N GLN A 51 -18.54 7.43 3.74
CA GLN A 51 -18.92 6.09 4.17
C GLN A 51 -19.13 5.21 2.93
N PRO A 52 -18.27 4.21 2.71
CA PRO A 52 -18.35 3.37 1.53
C PRO A 52 -19.50 2.38 1.60
N GLN A 53 -19.93 1.89 0.41
CA GLN A 53 -20.75 0.71 0.26
C GLN A 53 -19.88 -0.53 0.13
N PRO A 54 -20.34 -1.73 0.52
CA PRO A 54 -19.60 -2.96 0.31
C PRO A 54 -19.40 -3.24 -1.19
N ALA A 55 -18.22 -3.76 -1.54
CA ALA A 55 -17.97 -4.28 -2.87
C ALA A 55 -18.93 -5.42 -3.19
N SER A 56 -19.38 -5.49 -4.43
CA SER A 56 -20.24 -6.57 -4.93
C SER A 56 -19.41 -7.83 -5.19
N ARG A 57 -20.08 -8.99 -5.31
CA ARG A 57 -19.43 -10.22 -5.77
C ARG A 57 -18.76 -10.03 -7.15
N GLU A 58 -19.39 -9.26 -8.04
CA GLU A 58 -18.82 -8.96 -9.35
C GLU A 58 -17.49 -8.18 -9.24
N ASP A 59 -17.38 -7.26 -8.32
CA ASP A 59 -16.13 -6.53 -8.08
C ASP A 59 -15.01 -7.47 -7.60
N LEU A 60 -15.31 -8.44 -6.74
CA LEU A 60 -14.35 -9.46 -6.32
C LEU A 60 -13.87 -10.31 -7.50
N LEU A 61 -14.79 -10.71 -8.38
CA LEU A 61 -14.53 -11.56 -9.54
C LEU A 61 -13.72 -10.86 -10.65
N ARG A 62 -13.50 -9.56 -10.56
CA ARG A 62 -12.54 -8.84 -11.43
C ARG A 62 -11.10 -9.33 -11.21
N VAL A 63 -10.82 -9.83 -10.01
CA VAL A 63 -9.47 -10.25 -9.58
C VAL A 63 -9.43 -11.71 -9.18
N HIS A 64 -10.32 -12.12 -8.29
CA HIS A 64 -10.30 -13.41 -7.65
C HIS A 64 -11.07 -14.47 -8.45
N ASP A 65 -10.54 -15.68 -8.44
CA ASP A 65 -11.19 -16.84 -9.03
C ASP A 65 -12.50 -17.15 -8.30
N GLU A 66 -13.54 -17.54 -9.05
CA GLU A 66 -14.87 -17.80 -8.50
C GLU A 66 -14.86 -18.83 -7.37
N GLN A 67 -14.09 -19.91 -7.57
CA GLN A 67 -13.95 -20.97 -6.55
C GLN A 67 -13.34 -20.45 -5.23
N TYR A 68 -12.40 -19.51 -5.33
CA TYR A 68 -11.80 -18.89 -4.14
C TYR A 68 -12.79 -17.96 -3.43
N VAL A 69 -13.53 -17.15 -4.17
CA VAL A 69 -14.57 -16.29 -3.60
C VAL A 69 -15.62 -17.16 -2.88
N ASP A 70 -16.11 -18.22 -3.53
CA ASP A 70 -17.08 -19.14 -2.92
C ASP A 70 -16.53 -19.79 -1.65
N LEU A 71 -15.26 -20.19 -1.65
CA LEU A 71 -14.60 -20.74 -0.47
C LEU A 71 -14.62 -19.75 0.71
N VAL A 72 -14.25 -18.48 0.48
CA VAL A 72 -14.23 -17.46 1.56
C VAL A 72 -15.64 -17.23 2.11
N PHE A 73 -16.67 -17.16 1.24
CA PHE A 73 -18.06 -17.03 1.67
C PHE A 73 -18.52 -18.25 2.48
N GLN A 74 -18.19 -19.47 2.05
CA GLN A 74 -18.49 -20.68 2.79
C GLN A 74 -17.81 -20.70 4.18
N LEU A 75 -16.51 -20.33 4.25
CA LEU A 75 -15.80 -20.27 5.52
C LEU A 75 -16.43 -19.25 6.48
N ALA A 76 -16.92 -18.12 5.97
CA ALA A 76 -17.63 -17.13 6.78
C ALA A 76 -18.96 -17.67 7.33
N GLU A 77 -19.72 -18.40 6.53
CA GLU A 77 -20.97 -19.06 6.97
C GLU A 77 -20.71 -20.12 8.03
N GLU A 78 -19.61 -20.88 7.89
CA GLU A 78 -19.22 -21.96 8.80
C GLU A 78 -18.41 -21.46 10.01
N ASN A 79 -18.04 -20.17 10.05
CA ASN A 79 -17.15 -19.56 11.05
C ASN A 79 -15.84 -20.36 11.21
N LYS A 80 -15.20 -20.70 10.09
CA LYS A 80 -13.95 -21.46 10.03
C LYS A 80 -12.81 -20.59 9.51
N PRO A 81 -11.59 -20.70 10.05
CA PRO A 81 -10.46 -19.96 9.56
C PRO A 81 -10.05 -20.41 8.15
N TYR A 82 -9.50 -19.47 7.37
CA TYR A 82 -8.84 -19.79 6.10
C TYR A 82 -7.53 -20.55 6.32
N ASP A 83 -6.71 -20.05 7.25
CA ASP A 83 -5.50 -20.70 7.75
C ASP A 83 -5.33 -20.38 9.26
N ALA A 84 -4.18 -20.74 9.83
CA ALA A 84 -3.92 -20.57 11.27
C ALA A 84 -3.89 -19.10 11.73
N GLU A 85 -3.63 -18.17 10.81
CA GLU A 85 -3.45 -16.73 11.10
C GLU A 85 -4.55 -15.86 10.48
N THR A 86 -5.46 -16.45 9.71
CA THR A 86 -6.51 -15.72 8.98
C THR A 86 -7.89 -16.30 9.34
N PRO A 87 -8.43 -15.97 10.52
CA PRO A 87 -9.80 -16.36 10.88
C PRO A 87 -10.82 -15.69 9.96
N VAL A 88 -11.94 -16.38 9.74
CA VAL A 88 -13.03 -15.90 8.90
C VAL A 88 -14.35 -16.04 9.65
N SER A 89 -15.12 -14.96 9.70
CA SER A 89 -16.49 -14.91 10.21
C SER A 89 -17.35 -14.04 9.29
N ARG A 90 -18.66 -14.01 9.50
CA ARG A 90 -19.56 -13.13 8.77
C ARG A 90 -19.18 -11.65 8.95
N GLU A 91 -18.83 -11.25 10.17
CA GLU A 91 -18.44 -9.89 10.50
C GLU A 91 -17.14 -9.50 9.80
N ILE A 92 -16.14 -10.40 9.78
CA ILE A 92 -14.88 -10.21 9.06
C ILE A 92 -15.13 -10.09 7.56
N LEU A 93 -15.97 -10.96 6.99
CA LEU A 93 -16.33 -10.91 5.57
C LEU A 93 -17.06 -9.60 5.22
N GLU A 94 -18.07 -9.18 6.01
CA GLU A 94 -18.77 -7.90 5.79
C GLU A 94 -17.81 -6.73 5.82
N SER A 95 -16.86 -6.72 6.77
CA SER A 95 -15.83 -5.69 6.86
C SER A 95 -14.86 -5.73 5.65
N ALA A 96 -14.44 -6.92 5.22
CA ALA A 96 -13.60 -7.09 4.03
C ALA A 96 -14.27 -6.52 2.77
N LEU A 97 -15.57 -6.79 2.59
CA LEU A 97 -16.33 -6.26 1.47
C LEU A 97 -16.44 -4.73 1.52
N LEU A 98 -16.66 -4.15 2.71
CA LEU A 98 -16.68 -2.69 2.90
C LEU A 98 -15.32 -2.07 2.61
N ILE A 99 -14.23 -2.70 2.99
CA ILE A 99 -12.87 -2.22 2.74
C ILE A 99 -12.56 -2.26 1.23
N CYS A 100 -12.95 -3.33 0.53
CA CYS A 100 -12.82 -3.39 -0.92
C CYS A 100 -13.66 -2.29 -1.61
N GLY A 101 -14.91 -2.08 -1.16
CA GLY A 101 -15.76 -1.01 -1.65
C GLY A 101 -15.19 0.39 -1.39
N ASN A 102 -14.55 0.58 -0.22
CA ASN A 102 -13.85 1.81 0.12
C ASN A 102 -12.72 2.12 -0.86
N ALA A 103 -11.91 1.12 -1.19
CA ALA A 103 -10.84 1.28 -2.17
C ALA A 103 -11.40 1.72 -3.54
N ILE A 104 -12.44 1.04 -4.05
CA ILE A 104 -13.12 1.38 -5.31
C ILE A 104 -13.61 2.83 -5.28
N GLU A 105 -14.37 3.23 -4.24
CA GLU A 105 -14.97 4.57 -4.17
C GLU A 105 -13.91 5.66 -4.01
N CYS A 106 -12.81 5.37 -3.31
CA CYS A 106 -11.65 6.25 -3.22
C CYS A 106 -11.00 6.48 -4.58
N GLY A 107 -10.74 5.43 -5.34
CA GLY A 107 -10.17 5.57 -6.68
C GLY A 107 -11.11 6.26 -7.66
N LYS A 108 -12.38 5.90 -7.64
CA LYS A 108 -13.44 6.54 -8.43
C LYS A 108 -13.50 8.04 -8.19
N ALA A 109 -13.49 8.47 -6.92
CA ALA A 109 -13.53 9.88 -6.57
C ALA A 109 -12.35 10.68 -7.15
N VAL A 110 -11.16 10.06 -7.20
CA VAL A 110 -9.95 10.66 -7.78
C VAL A 110 -10.08 10.78 -9.31
N ILE A 111 -10.50 9.71 -9.97
CA ILE A 111 -10.58 9.68 -11.44
C ILE A 111 -11.72 10.57 -11.97
N GLU A 112 -12.86 10.60 -11.29
CA GLU A 112 -13.99 11.50 -11.63
C GLU A 112 -13.74 12.97 -11.24
N GLY A 113 -12.62 13.27 -10.56
CA GLY A 113 -12.26 14.63 -10.16
C GLY A 113 -13.12 15.20 -9.02
N THR A 114 -13.88 14.36 -8.30
CA THR A 114 -14.65 14.77 -7.10
C THR A 114 -13.76 14.91 -5.87
N ALA A 115 -12.57 14.29 -5.91
CA ALA A 115 -11.44 14.53 -5.02
C ALA A 115 -10.15 14.56 -5.83
N ARG A 116 -9.16 15.37 -5.41
CA ARG A 116 -7.84 15.33 -6.05
C ARG A 116 -7.03 14.12 -5.59
N ARG A 117 -7.18 13.78 -4.31
CA ARG A 117 -6.57 12.63 -3.65
C ARG A 117 -7.57 11.96 -2.74
N SER A 118 -7.34 10.71 -2.45
CA SER A 118 -8.15 10.00 -1.47
C SER A 118 -7.29 9.16 -0.52
N VAL A 119 -7.87 8.88 0.64
CA VAL A 119 -7.30 8.00 1.66
C VAL A 119 -8.31 6.90 1.92
N SER A 120 -7.98 5.68 1.57
CA SER A 120 -8.77 4.48 1.86
C SER A 120 -8.29 3.88 3.18
N ILE A 121 -8.90 4.28 4.29
CA ILE A 121 -8.54 3.74 5.61
C ILE A 121 -8.85 2.24 5.64
N GLY A 122 -7.91 1.47 6.15
CA GLY A 122 -8.08 0.03 6.37
C GLY A 122 -7.84 -0.87 5.16
N GLY A 123 -7.47 -0.30 4.01
CA GLY A 123 -7.12 -1.04 2.82
C GLY A 123 -5.70 -1.61 2.85
N GLY A 124 -5.31 -2.28 1.76
CA GLY A 124 -3.95 -2.74 1.56
C GLY A 124 -3.73 -4.23 1.80
N TYR A 125 -4.71 -5.05 1.51
CA TYR A 125 -4.63 -6.52 1.68
C TYR A 125 -3.83 -7.19 0.57
N HIS A 126 -2.54 -6.87 0.49
CA HIS A 126 -1.62 -7.18 -0.60
C HIS A 126 -1.16 -8.65 -0.66
N HIS A 127 -1.44 -9.45 0.39
CA HIS A 127 -1.05 -10.87 0.40
C HIS A 127 -2.05 -11.78 -0.31
N ALA A 128 -3.30 -11.35 -0.51
CA ALA A 128 -4.28 -12.14 -1.23
C ALA A 128 -4.00 -12.15 -2.75
N GLY A 129 -3.82 -13.35 -3.32
CA GLY A 129 -3.67 -13.58 -4.75
C GLY A 129 -5.02 -13.89 -5.43
N ARG A 130 -5.00 -14.32 -6.71
CA ARG A 130 -6.23 -14.62 -7.44
C ARG A 130 -7.04 -15.76 -6.84
N ASN A 131 -6.38 -16.79 -6.32
CA ASN A 131 -7.00 -18.01 -5.83
C ASN A 131 -6.54 -18.42 -4.42
N TYR A 132 -5.96 -17.50 -3.68
CA TYR A 132 -5.52 -17.72 -2.31
C TYR A 132 -5.59 -16.43 -1.48
N GLY A 133 -5.73 -16.60 -0.16
CA GLY A 133 -5.55 -15.58 0.88
C GLY A 133 -4.31 -15.88 1.72
N GLY A 134 -4.15 -15.17 2.81
CA GLY A 134 -3.07 -15.37 3.79
C GLY A 134 -2.48 -14.04 4.26
N GLY A 135 -1.59 -14.08 5.24
CA GLY A 135 -1.03 -12.84 5.81
C GLY A 135 -2.12 -11.87 6.26
N PHE A 136 -3.17 -12.37 6.89
CA PHE A 136 -4.33 -11.60 7.35
C PHE A 136 -5.26 -11.06 6.24
N CYS A 137 -4.99 -11.37 4.96
CA CYS A 137 -5.68 -10.84 3.80
C CYS A 137 -6.64 -11.86 3.18
N LEU A 138 -7.93 -11.51 3.07
CA LEU A 138 -8.94 -12.32 2.38
C LEU A 138 -9.09 -11.93 0.91
N PHE A 139 -9.21 -10.64 0.61
CA PHE A 139 -9.35 -10.13 -0.76
C PHE A 139 -8.36 -9.00 -1.00
N ASN A 140 -7.80 -8.93 -2.20
CA ASN A 140 -6.83 -7.91 -2.59
C ASN A 140 -7.56 -6.64 -3.08
N ASP A 141 -7.83 -5.73 -2.17
CA ASP A 141 -8.54 -4.49 -2.45
C ASP A 141 -7.75 -3.53 -3.36
N ILE A 142 -6.42 -3.61 -3.36
CA ILE A 142 -5.55 -2.85 -4.28
C ILE A 142 -5.81 -3.31 -5.72
N ALA A 143 -5.81 -4.62 -5.93
CA ALA A 143 -6.05 -5.20 -7.25
C ALA A 143 -7.51 -5.02 -7.69
N ILE A 144 -8.48 -5.15 -6.77
CA ILE A 144 -9.90 -4.91 -7.06
C ILE A 144 -10.12 -3.46 -7.51
N LEU A 145 -9.53 -2.48 -6.82
CA LEU A 145 -9.54 -1.08 -7.24
C LEU A 145 -8.93 -0.91 -8.63
N THR A 146 -7.76 -1.50 -8.86
CA THR A 146 -7.04 -1.38 -10.14
C THR A 146 -7.89 -1.91 -11.29
N GLU A 147 -8.45 -3.12 -11.16
CA GLU A 147 -9.27 -3.75 -12.20
C GLU A 147 -10.63 -3.04 -12.38
N TYR A 148 -11.20 -2.48 -11.31
CA TYR A 148 -12.38 -1.64 -11.41
C TYR A 148 -12.11 -0.39 -12.27
N LEU A 149 -11.04 0.33 -11.98
CA LEU A 149 -10.67 1.53 -12.76
C LEU A 149 -10.30 1.18 -14.20
N ARG A 150 -9.70 0.03 -14.43
CA ARG A 150 -9.37 -0.47 -15.78
C ARG A 150 -10.64 -0.69 -16.59
N SER A 151 -11.62 -1.38 -16.04
CA SER A 151 -12.84 -1.76 -16.76
C SER A 151 -13.87 -0.64 -16.88
N GLU A 152 -14.09 0.13 -15.81
CA GLU A 152 -15.16 1.14 -15.76
C GLU A 152 -14.70 2.53 -16.23
N HIS A 153 -13.39 2.82 -16.14
CA HIS A 153 -12.85 4.14 -16.51
C HIS A 153 -11.80 4.08 -17.63
N ASN A 154 -11.55 2.89 -18.20
CA ASN A 154 -10.62 2.65 -19.32
C ASN A 154 -9.18 3.12 -19.02
N LEU A 155 -8.74 3.10 -17.76
CA LEU A 155 -7.34 3.37 -17.44
C LEU A 155 -6.45 2.21 -17.90
N SER A 156 -5.25 2.55 -18.35
CA SER A 156 -4.32 1.58 -18.93
C SER A 156 -2.94 1.57 -18.28
N ARG A 157 -2.60 2.56 -17.42
CA ARG A 157 -1.31 2.62 -16.74
C ARG A 157 -1.48 2.94 -15.27
N PHE A 158 -1.14 1.96 -14.44
CA PHE A 158 -1.24 2.05 -12.97
C PHE A 158 0.14 1.94 -12.34
N LEU A 159 0.46 2.79 -11.38
CA LEU A 159 1.60 2.59 -10.51
C LEU A 159 1.10 2.21 -9.13
N ILE A 160 1.46 1.03 -8.66
CA ILE A 160 1.22 0.56 -7.31
C ILE A 160 2.54 0.62 -6.56
N LEU A 161 2.61 1.51 -5.56
CA LEU A 161 3.75 1.59 -4.65
C LEU A 161 3.36 0.94 -3.33
N ASP A 162 4.02 -0.14 -2.98
CA ASP A 162 3.84 -0.88 -1.75
C ASP A 162 5.01 -0.59 -0.81
N TYR A 163 4.74 0.09 0.30
CA TYR A 163 5.73 0.46 1.33
C TYR A 163 5.45 -0.25 2.67
N ASP A 164 4.62 -1.29 2.65
CA ASP A 164 4.47 -2.22 3.76
C ASP A 164 5.80 -2.91 4.06
N VAL A 165 6.06 -3.22 5.34
CA VAL A 165 7.30 -3.91 5.72
C VAL A 165 7.39 -5.32 5.13
N HIS A 166 6.24 -5.92 4.79
CA HIS A 166 6.14 -7.22 4.14
C HIS A 166 6.03 -7.07 2.63
N PHE A 167 6.58 -8.03 1.89
CA PHE A 167 6.39 -8.08 0.45
C PHE A 167 4.95 -8.45 0.09
N GLY A 168 4.31 -7.65 -0.76
CA GLY A 168 2.95 -7.88 -1.23
C GLY A 168 2.89 -8.96 -2.32
N ASN A 169 3.11 -10.21 -1.94
CA ASN A 169 3.18 -11.35 -2.85
C ASN A 169 1.91 -11.52 -3.68
N GLY A 170 0.73 -11.31 -3.10
CA GLY A 170 -0.54 -11.45 -3.81
C GLY A 170 -0.69 -10.42 -4.93
N THR A 171 -0.40 -9.15 -4.64
CA THR A 171 -0.42 -8.07 -5.64
C THR A 171 0.63 -8.32 -6.73
N SER A 172 1.84 -8.72 -6.34
CA SER A 172 2.90 -9.10 -7.26
C SER A 172 2.48 -10.22 -8.19
N ASP A 173 1.93 -11.32 -7.67
CA ASP A 173 1.49 -12.48 -8.46
C ASP A 173 0.40 -12.11 -9.46
N ILE A 174 -0.55 -11.25 -9.07
CA ILE A 174 -1.65 -10.80 -9.93
C ILE A 174 -1.11 -10.07 -11.16
N TYR A 175 -0.09 -9.22 -10.98
CA TYR A 175 0.43 -8.34 -12.03
C TYR A 175 1.79 -8.77 -12.59
N TYR A 176 2.30 -9.95 -12.24
CA TYR A 176 3.65 -10.39 -12.57
C TYR A 176 3.98 -10.41 -14.08
N LYS A 177 2.93 -10.53 -14.92
CA LYS A 177 3.05 -10.58 -16.40
C LYS A 177 2.40 -9.38 -17.11
N ASP A 178 1.94 -8.39 -16.34
CA ASP A 178 1.17 -7.25 -16.88
C ASP A 178 2.04 -5.97 -16.95
N PRO A 179 2.46 -5.52 -18.15
CA PRO A 179 3.27 -4.31 -18.34
C PRO A 179 2.47 -3.02 -18.12
N THR A 180 1.16 -3.09 -17.94
CA THR A 180 0.31 -1.93 -17.70
C THR A 180 0.23 -1.53 -16.24
N VAL A 181 0.76 -2.37 -15.34
CA VAL A 181 0.90 -2.12 -13.92
C VAL A 181 2.37 -2.13 -13.54
N LEU A 182 2.89 -0.97 -13.15
CA LEU A 182 4.21 -0.87 -12.52
C LEU A 182 4.03 -1.07 -11.02
N TYR A 183 4.41 -2.25 -10.52
CA TYR A 183 4.41 -2.59 -9.10
C TYR A 183 5.80 -2.38 -8.51
N ILE A 184 5.90 -1.55 -7.48
CA ILE A 184 7.15 -1.28 -6.77
C ILE A 184 6.93 -1.56 -5.29
N SER A 185 7.70 -2.47 -4.69
CA SER A 185 7.61 -2.81 -3.29
C SER A 185 8.93 -2.54 -2.55
N LEU A 186 8.85 -1.72 -1.48
CA LEU A 186 9.95 -1.51 -0.52
C LEU A 186 9.60 -2.28 0.75
N HIS A 187 10.34 -3.34 1.02
CA HIS A 187 10.05 -4.23 2.14
C HIS A 187 11.32 -4.72 2.82
N GLN A 188 11.20 -5.23 4.02
CA GLN A 188 12.32 -5.83 4.73
C GLN A 188 12.84 -7.07 3.98
N ASP A 189 14.14 -7.33 4.07
CA ASP A 189 14.79 -8.47 3.44
C ASP A 189 13.99 -9.77 3.62
N PRO A 190 13.52 -10.40 2.52
CA PRO A 190 12.66 -11.59 2.57
C PRO A 190 13.24 -12.77 3.35
N ARG A 191 14.56 -12.80 3.53
CA ARG A 191 15.21 -13.83 4.35
C ARG A 191 14.91 -13.71 5.84
N THR A 192 14.33 -12.60 6.26
CA THR A 192 14.14 -12.23 7.67
C THR A 192 12.68 -12.01 8.07
N ILE A 193 11.77 -12.04 7.11
CA ILE A 193 10.34 -11.75 7.34
C ILE A 193 9.45 -12.54 6.36
N TYR A 194 8.20 -12.74 6.75
CA TYR A 194 7.12 -13.22 5.86
C TYR A 194 6.97 -12.29 4.62
N PRO A 195 6.64 -12.79 3.44
CA PRO A 195 6.38 -14.19 3.06
C PRO A 195 7.62 -14.96 2.58
N GLY A 196 8.83 -14.43 2.75
CA GLY A 196 10.07 -15.09 2.36
C GLY A 196 10.39 -15.00 0.86
N THR A 197 9.74 -14.09 0.14
CA THR A 197 9.91 -13.80 -1.31
C THR A 197 9.88 -12.29 -1.54
N GLY A 198 10.18 -11.82 -2.76
CA GLY A 198 10.35 -10.40 -3.08
C GLY A 198 11.82 -10.00 -3.26
N PHE A 199 12.63 -10.88 -3.84
CA PHE A 199 14.04 -10.61 -4.13
C PHE A 199 14.19 -9.75 -5.40
N THR A 200 15.31 -9.02 -5.51
CA THR A 200 15.62 -8.14 -6.64
C THR A 200 15.49 -8.79 -8.01
N TRP A 201 15.80 -10.10 -8.11
CA TRP A 201 15.71 -10.87 -9.36
C TRP A 201 14.30 -11.35 -9.73
N GLN A 202 13.31 -11.11 -8.87
CA GLN A 202 11.89 -11.38 -9.12
C GLN A 202 11.24 -10.11 -9.70
N PHE A 203 11.58 -9.76 -10.94
CA PHE A 203 11.21 -8.48 -11.55
C PHE A 203 10.19 -8.59 -12.70
N GLY A 204 9.31 -9.58 -12.63
CA GLY A 204 8.27 -9.84 -13.63
C GLY A 204 8.66 -10.90 -14.63
N GLU A 205 7.71 -11.31 -15.49
CA GLU A 205 7.87 -12.36 -16.49
C GLU A 205 7.17 -11.98 -17.80
N GLY A 206 7.73 -12.40 -18.92
CA GLY A 206 7.14 -12.20 -20.24
C GLY A 206 7.00 -10.72 -20.58
N LYS A 207 5.78 -10.24 -20.85
CA LYS A 207 5.53 -8.81 -21.13
C LYS A 207 5.68 -7.93 -19.89
N GLY A 208 5.50 -8.48 -18.71
CA GLY A 208 5.65 -7.78 -17.42
C GLY A 208 7.09 -7.79 -16.89
N GLU A 209 8.07 -8.34 -17.62
CA GLU A 209 9.48 -8.29 -17.21
C GLU A 209 9.95 -6.84 -17.11
N GLY A 210 10.48 -6.46 -15.94
CA GLY A 210 10.88 -5.08 -15.62
C GLY A 210 9.77 -4.20 -15.05
N TYR A 211 8.55 -4.72 -14.84
CA TYR A 211 7.42 -3.97 -14.26
C TYR A 211 7.04 -4.39 -12.83
N ASN A 212 7.74 -5.36 -12.27
CA ASN A 212 7.61 -5.80 -10.88
C ASN A 212 8.93 -5.55 -10.15
N ILE A 213 9.02 -4.53 -9.32
CA ILE A 213 10.28 -4.03 -8.76
C ILE A 213 10.30 -4.27 -7.26
N ASN A 214 11.26 -5.06 -6.80
CA ASN A 214 11.42 -5.43 -5.40
C ASN A 214 12.67 -4.79 -4.80
N ILE A 215 12.50 -4.01 -3.76
CA ILE A 215 13.56 -3.28 -3.05
C ILE A 215 13.69 -3.87 -1.63
N PRO A 216 14.36 -5.02 -1.46
CA PRO A 216 14.59 -5.60 -0.16
C PRO A 216 15.56 -4.73 0.65
N LEU A 217 15.17 -4.38 1.87
CA LEU A 217 15.89 -3.50 2.78
C LEU A 217 16.42 -4.30 3.98
N PRO A 218 17.66 -4.06 4.42
CA PRO A 218 18.20 -4.74 5.60
C PRO A 218 17.46 -4.33 6.87
N ILE A 219 17.47 -5.21 7.88
CA ILE A 219 16.97 -4.93 9.22
C ILE A 219 17.61 -3.63 9.74
N GLY A 220 16.84 -2.78 10.41
CA GLY A 220 17.28 -1.53 10.98
C GLY A 220 17.38 -0.37 9.98
N THR A 221 16.97 -0.55 8.73
CA THR A 221 16.93 0.56 7.75
C THR A 221 16.09 1.72 8.27
N GLY A 222 16.75 2.86 8.50
CA GLY A 222 16.14 4.10 8.99
C GLY A 222 15.69 5.03 7.87
N ASN A 223 15.16 6.20 8.26
CA ASN A 223 14.60 7.19 7.32
C ASN A 223 15.54 7.52 6.17
N GLY A 224 16.82 7.78 6.47
CA GLY A 224 17.79 8.25 5.48
C GLY A 224 18.00 7.26 4.34
N SER A 225 18.20 5.98 4.67
CA SER A 225 18.42 4.92 3.69
C SER A 225 17.14 4.51 2.99
N TYR A 226 16.03 4.47 3.70
CA TYR A 226 14.70 4.17 3.14
C TYR A 226 14.29 5.19 2.08
N LEU A 227 14.30 6.47 2.43
CA LEU A 227 13.94 7.57 1.52
C LEU A 227 14.92 7.69 0.35
N HIS A 228 16.17 7.33 0.55
CA HIS A 228 17.12 7.25 -0.54
C HIS A 228 16.76 6.16 -1.54
N ALA A 229 16.45 4.94 -1.08
CA ALA A 229 16.02 3.85 -1.96
C ALA A 229 14.76 4.23 -2.75
N LEU A 230 13.77 4.81 -2.07
CA LEU A 230 12.55 5.31 -2.70
C LEU A 230 12.87 6.34 -3.79
N LYS A 231 13.69 7.35 -3.49
CA LYS A 231 14.06 8.39 -4.42
C LYS A 231 14.81 7.86 -5.65
N GLU A 232 15.73 6.92 -5.45
CA GLU A 232 16.61 6.41 -6.51
C GLU A 232 15.92 5.43 -7.47
N ILE A 233 14.80 4.82 -7.04
CA ILE A 233 14.09 3.80 -7.83
C ILE A 233 12.68 4.26 -8.22
N PHE A 234 11.84 4.65 -7.23
CA PHE A 234 10.44 4.99 -7.48
C PHE A 234 10.29 6.25 -8.36
N VAL A 235 11.01 7.33 -8.01
CA VAL A 235 10.81 8.62 -8.72
C VAL A 235 11.16 8.52 -10.21
N PRO A 236 12.36 8.03 -10.62
CA PRO A 236 12.69 7.95 -12.03
C PRO A 236 11.81 6.97 -12.82
N LEU A 237 11.39 5.86 -12.20
CA LEU A 237 10.46 4.91 -12.82
C LEU A 237 9.07 5.53 -13.02
N ALA A 238 8.54 6.25 -12.03
CA ALA A 238 7.26 6.94 -12.16
C ALA A 238 7.29 8.01 -13.25
N GLU A 239 8.38 8.78 -13.35
CA GLU A 239 8.58 9.80 -14.38
C GLU A 239 8.62 9.23 -15.80
N GLU A 240 9.26 8.06 -15.97
CA GLU A 240 9.34 7.40 -17.27
C GLU A 240 8.03 6.68 -17.63
N PHE A 241 7.45 5.94 -16.66
CA PHE A 241 6.22 5.15 -16.86
C PHE A 241 4.99 6.02 -17.12
N ARG A 242 4.93 7.22 -16.51
CA ARG A 242 3.79 8.14 -16.64
C ARG A 242 2.45 7.49 -16.33
N PRO A 243 2.23 7.01 -15.10
CA PRO A 243 0.97 6.39 -14.71
C PRO A 243 -0.20 7.38 -14.83
N GLU A 244 -1.41 6.86 -14.97
CA GLU A 244 -2.63 7.65 -14.91
C GLU A 244 -3.12 7.87 -13.48
N ILE A 245 -2.67 7.03 -12.55
CA ILE A 245 -2.94 7.10 -11.12
C ILE A 245 -1.81 6.41 -10.33
N ILE A 246 -1.53 6.89 -9.12
CA ILE A 246 -0.69 6.20 -8.14
C ILE A 246 -1.57 5.64 -7.03
N ILE A 247 -1.41 4.36 -6.73
CA ILE A 247 -2.02 3.67 -5.59
C ILE A 247 -0.87 3.34 -4.63
N ALA A 248 -0.88 3.94 -3.43
CA ALA A 248 0.18 3.80 -2.45
C ALA A 248 -0.32 3.02 -1.23
N ASN A 249 0.19 1.81 -1.09
CA ASN A 249 -0.18 0.86 -0.04
C ASN A 249 0.88 0.75 1.04
N GLY A 250 0.46 0.57 2.28
CA GLY A 250 1.30 0.29 3.44
C GLY A 250 0.66 0.76 4.74
N GLY A 251 1.47 1.00 5.74
CA GLY A 251 0.99 1.44 7.05
C GLY A 251 2.13 1.86 7.94
N SER A 252 2.12 1.41 9.19
CA SER A 252 3.13 1.79 10.19
C SER A 252 4.07 0.66 10.60
N ASP A 253 4.02 -0.49 9.94
CA ASP A 253 4.80 -1.68 10.31
C ASP A 253 6.31 -1.60 10.00
N ALA A 254 6.73 -0.61 9.21
CA ALA A 254 8.14 -0.25 9.06
C ALA A 254 8.67 0.64 10.21
N HIS A 255 7.86 1.01 11.21
CA HIS A 255 8.27 1.80 12.37
C HIS A 255 9.17 0.99 13.30
N PHE A 256 10.18 1.65 13.92
CA PHE A 256 11.15 0.96 14.80
C PHE A 256 10.55 0.34 16.07
N GLU A 257 9.35 0.74 16.47
CA GLU A 257 8.61 0.13 17.58
C GLU A 257 7.52 -0.85 17.11
N ASP A 258 7.41 -1.16 15.82
CA ASP A 258 6.44 -2.14 15.37
C ASP A 258 6.81 -3.55 15.85
N THR A 259 5.81 -4.41 16.00
CA THR A 259 5.99 -5.73 16.60
C THR A 259 6.23 -6.83 15.58
N LEU A 260 5.94 -6.58 14.30
CA LEU A 260 6.11 -7.56 13.21
C LEU A 260 7.21 -7.17 12.22
N GLY A 261 7.56 -5.88 12.12
CA GLY A 261 8.65 -5.38 11.31
C GLY A 261 9.92 -5.10 12.14
N ASN A 262 11.06 -5.01 11.46
CA ASN A 262 12.34 -4.66 12.07
C ASN A 262 13.08 -3.58 11.26
N LEU A 263 12.35 -2.76 10.52
CA LEU A 263 12.89 -1.52 9.97
C LEU A 263 12.88 -0.42 11.04
N SER A 264 13.43 0.75 10.75
CA SER A 264 13.62 1.80 11.73
C SER A 264 13.13 3.17 11.24
N LEU A 265 11.96 3.19 10.58
CA LEU A 265 11.30 4.44 10.25
C LEU A 265 10.74 5.09 11.53
N THR A 266 10.65 6.43 11.47
CA THR A 266 10.01 7.28 12.48
C THR A 266 8.76 7.93 11.91
N VAL A 267 7.97 8.57 12.76
CA VAL A 267 6.80 9.38 12.33
C VAL A 267 7.19 10.42 11.28
N GLU A 268 8.36 11.07 11.45
CA GLU A 268 8.91 11.99 10.45
C GLU A 268 9.22 11.28 9.12
N GLY A 269 9.78 10.06 9.21
CA GLY A 269 10.06 9.23 8.03
C GLY A 269 8.80 8.92 7.21
N PHE A 270 7.70 8.57 7.85
CA PHE A 270 6.41 8.35 7.18
C PHE A 270 5.84 9.61 6.54
N PHE A 271 6.01 10.77 7.18
CA PHE A 271 5.61 12.04 6.59
C PHE A 271 6.40 12.35 5.32
N GLU A 272 7.73 12.26 5.36
CA GLU A 272 8.58 12.53 4.19
C GLU A 272 8.38 11.48 3.08
N LEU A 273 8.14 10.22 3.43
CA LEU A 273 7.75 9.16 2.48
C LEU A 273 6.49 9.55 1.70
N SER A 274 5.41 9.83 2.40
CA SER A 274 4.12 10.13 1.76
C SER A 274 4.12 11.49 1.06
N LYS A 275 4.89 12.44 1.53
CA LYS A 275 5.14 13.71 0.82
C LYS A 275 5.87 13.48 -0.51
N MET A 276 6.89 12.62 -0.54
CA MET A 276 7.59 12.27 -1.78
C MET A 276 6.65 11.58 -2.78
N ILE A 277 5.77 10.69 -2.30
CA ILE A 277 4.74 10.04 -3.13
C ILE A 277 3.80 11.10 -3.72
N ARG A 278 3.30 12.03 -2.90
CA ARG A 278 2.45 13.13 -3.37
C ARG A 278 3.14 13.98 -4.42
N ASP A 279 4.36 14.44 -4.14
CA ASP A 279 5.09 15.33 -5.02
C ASP A 279 5.40 14.63 -6.37
N THR A 280 5.65 13.32 -6.35
CA THR A 280 5.78 12.50 -7.55
C THR A 280 4.45 12.40 -8.30
N ALA A 281 3.32 12.13 -7.61
CA ALA A 281 2.00 12.09 -8.24
C ALA A 281 1.63 13.42 -8.91
N GLU A 282 1.97 14.55 -8.27
CA GLU A 282 1.81 15.89 -8.88
C GLU A 282 2.57 16.02 -10.21
N SER A 283 3.78 15.48 -10.25
CA SER A 283 4.66 15.58 -11.44
C SER A 283 4.19 14.67 -12.58
N VAL A 284 3.67 13.48 -12.30
CA VAL A 284 3.48 12.44 -13.31
C VAL A 284 2.01 12.16 -13.70
N CYS A 285 1.04 12.46 -12.80
CA CYS A 285 -0.38 12.15 -13.03
C CYS A 285 -1.35 13.19 -12.42
N ASP A 286 -0.99 14.47 -12.43
CA ASP A 286 -1.83 15.58 -11.94
C ASP A 286 -2.29 15.42 -10.47
N GLY A 287 -1.46 14.76 -9.65
CA GLY A 287 -1.73 14.53 -8.23
C GLY A 287 -2.78 13.45 -7.94
N LYS A 288 -3.14 12.61 -8.93
CA LYS A 288 -4.07 11.50 -8.74
C LYS A 288 -3.44 10.41 -7.88
N LEU A 289 -3.82 10.39 -6.61
CA LEU A 289 -3.25 9.52 -5.58
C LEU A 289 -4.35 8.89 -4.73
N VAL A 290 -4.30 7.58 -4.57
CA VAL A 290 -5.04 6.84 -3.53
C VAL A 290 -4.03 6.33 -2.51
N LEU A 291 -4.10 6.82 -1.28
CA LEU A 291 -3.30 6.32 -0.16
C LEU A 291 -4.12 5.27 0.61
N MET A 292 -3.52 4.13 0.91
CA MET A 292 -4.20 2.99 1.55
C MET A 292 -3.45 2.58 2.84
N PRO A 293 -3.61 3.34 3.94
CA PRO A 293 -3.00 2.97 5.22
C PRO A 293 -3.80 1.85 5.88
N GLY A 294 -3.19 0.68 6.09
CA GLY A 294 -3.86 -0.49 6.65
C GLY A 294 -3.01 -1.30 7.63
N SER A 295 -1.71 -1.40 7.41
CA SER A 295 -0.79 -2.16 8.24
C SER A 295 -0.25 -1.38 9.45
N GLY A 296 0.38 -2.16 10.36
CA GLY A 296 0.96 -1.68 11.60
C GLY A 296 0.38 -2.40 12.81
N TYR A 297 1.24 -2.79 13.75
CA TYR A 297 0.88 -3.74 14.80
C TYR A 297 1.23 -3.25 16.21
N ASN A 298 1.76 -2.04 16.33
CA ASN A 298 1.92 -1.35 17.60
C ASN A 298 0.83 -0.28 17.77
N PRO A 299 -0.17 -0.48 18.67
CA PRO A 299 -1.31 0.43 18.81
C PRO A 299 -0.93 1.84 19.32
N LYS A 300 0.27 2.01 19.90
CA LYS A 300 0.75 3.32 20.40
C LYS A 300 1.21 4.21 19.25
N VAL A 301 1.93 3.66 18.27
CA VAL A 301 2.55 4.43 17.19
C VAL A 301 1.72 4.45 15.91
N LEU A 302 0.85 3.46 15.70
CA LEU A 302 0.01 3.36 14.50
C LEU A 302 -0.79 4.65 14.23
N PRO A 303 -1.53 5.25 15.18
CA PRO A 303 -2.30 6.47 14.89
C PRO A 303 -1.40 7.66 14.52
N LEU A 304 -0.21 7.76 15.12
CA LEU A 304 0.76 8.82 14.80
C LEU A 304 1.31 8.67 13.38
N CYS A 305 1.71 7.45 13.02
CA CYS A 305 2.28 7.15 11.71
C CYS A 305 1.24 7.30 10.59
N TRP A 306 0.02 6.82 10.80
CA TRP A 306 -1.06 7.01 9.81
C TRP A 306 -1.43 8.49 9.65
N TYR A 307 -1.44 9.25 10.76
CA TYR A 307 -1.62 10.70 10.68
C TYR A 307 -0.50 11.37 9.87
N ALA A 308 0.75 10.97 10.09
CA ALA A 308 1.89 11.48 9.32
C ALA A 308 1.80 11.13 7.83
N LEU A 309 1.43 9.89 7.50
CA LEU A 309 1.18 9.45 6.13
C LEU A 309 0.10 10.30 5.45
N VAL A 310 -1.04 10.49 6.11
CA VAL A 310 -2.14 11.31 5.57
C VAL A 310 -1.72 12.77 5.44
N ALA A 311 -1.01 13.32 6.42
CA ALA A 311 -0.51 14.69 6.38
C ALA A 311 0.44 14.93 5.20
N GLY A 312 1.42 14.05 5.00
CA GLY A 312 2.36 14.14 3.88
C GLY A 312 1.69 13.98 2.52
N ALA A 313 0.83 12.96 2.37
CA ALA A 313 0.14 12.69 1.12
C ALA A 313 -0.85 13.78 0.72
N THR A 314 -1.50 14.43 1.68
CA THR A 314 -2.52 15.45 1.40
C THR A 314 -1.98 16.86 1.40
N GLY A 315 -0.93 17.13 2.18
CA GLY A 315 -0.41 18.48 2.40
C GLY A 315 -1.37 19.40 3.20
N LEU A 316 -2.39 18.83 3.84
CA LEU A 316 -3.43 19.60 4.54
C LEU A 316 -3.04 20.04 5.94
N THR A 317 -2.03 19.43 6.52
CA THR A 317 -1.53 19.74 7.87
C THR A 317 -0.04 19.46 7.95
N THR A 318 0.60 20.02 8.97
CA THR A 318 1.97 19.72 9.35
C THR A 318 1.98 18.65 10.43
N VAL A 319 3.04 17.88 10.52
CA VAL A 319 3.19 16.87 11.56
C VAL A 319 3.85 17.51 12.78
N ASP A 320 3.10 17.61 13.86
CA ASP A 320 3.52 18.12 15.18
C ASP A 320 3.62 16.99 16.23
N VAL A 321 3.54 15.73 15.77
CA VAL A 321 3.60 14.54 16.61
C VAL A 321 4.94 13.86 16.47
N LYS A 322 5.43 13.28 17.55
CA LYS A 322 6.69 12.57 17.64
C LYS A 322 6.52 11.32 18.50
N GLU A 323 7.44 10.41 18.34
CA GLU A 323 7.60 9.27 19.23
C GLU A 323 7.91 9.72 20.68
N ASP A 324 7.45 8.95 21.64
CA ASP A 324 7.73 9.17 23.06
C ASP A 324 9.15 8.71 23.46
N CYS A 325 9.84 7.99 22.58
CA CYS A 325 11.19 7.47 22.80
C CYS A 325 12.16 7.85 21.67
N THR A 326 13.46 7.72 21.95
CA THR A 326 14.50 8.01 20.97
C THR A 326 14.60 6.87 19.96
N PRO A 327 14.51 7.15 18.65
CA PRO A 327 14.74 6.14 17.62
C PRO A 327 16.15 5.55 17.71
N PRO A 328 16.34 4.27 17.38
CA PRO A 328 17.66 3.67 17.32
C PRO A 328 18.48 4.28 16.17
N ASP A 329 19.79 4.29 16.33
CA ASP A 329 20.70 4.63 15.23
C ASP A 329 20.60 3.56 14.13
N GLU A 330 20.64 3.99 12.88
CA GLU A 330 20.71 3.08 11.75
C GLU A 330 22.05 2.30 11.79
N PRO A 331 22.03 0.96 11.59
CA PRO A 331 23.25 0.16 11.55
C PRO A 331 24.28 0.70 10.55
N TYR A 332 25.56 0.69 10.92
CA TYR A 332 26.65 1.30 10.15
C TYR A 332 26.75 0.82 8.69
N ASP A 333 26.45 -0.44 8.43
CA ASP A 333 26.52 -1.07 7.11
C ASP A 333 25.19 -0.99 6.33
N CYS A 334 24.14 -0.50 6.94
CA CYS A 334 22.81 -0.44 6.36
C CYS A 334 22.79 0.38 5.07
N ARG A 335 23.34 1.60 5.09
CA ARG A 335 23.41 2.48 3.92
C ARG A 335 24.16 1.84 2.75
N ALA A 336 25.27 1.16 3.03
CA ALA A 336 26.04 0.46 2.00
C ALA A 336 25.25 -0.70 1.40
N SER A 337 24.54 -1.46 2.22
CA SER A 337 23.67 -2.55 1.77
C SER A 337 22.53 -2.04 0.89
N VAL A 338 21.88 -0.94 1.28
CA VAL A 338 20.82 -0.30 0.47
C VAL A 338 21.38 0.19 -0.86
N ASN A 339 22.55 0.81 -0.90
CA ASN A 339 23.21 1.21 -2.15
C ASN A 339 23.47 0.01 -3.06
N ASN A 340 23.93 -1.12 -2.51
CA ASN A 340 24.14 -2.34 -3.30
C ASN A 340 22.83 -2.85 -3.92
N THR A 341 21.73 -2.82 -3.17
CA THR A 341 20.39 -3.17 -3.69
C THR A 341 19.97 -2.24 -4.83
N ILE A 342 20.18 -0.92 -4.67
CA ILE A 342 19.85 0.08 -5.70
C ILE A 342 20.70 -0.16 -6.97
N ASP A 343 22.00 -0.37 -6.83
CA ASP A 343 22.91 -0.60 -7.96
C ASP A 343 22.58 -1.91 -8.69
N GLU A 344 22.21 -2.96 -7.94
CA GLU A 344 21.75 -4.22 -8.50
C GLU A 344 20.46 -4.02 -9.32
N LEU A 345 19.47 -3.34 -8.76
CA LEU A 345 18.22 -3.06 -9.45
C LEU A 345 18.43 -2.22 -10.71
N LYS A 346 19.19 -1.14 -10.63
CA LYS A 346 19.52 -0.31 -11.81
C LYS A 346 20.21 -1.13 -12.90
N ARG A 347 21.08 -2.07 -12.53
CA ARG A 347 21.75 -2.99 -13.47
C ARG A 347 20.77 -3.98 -14.10
N LEU A 348 19.86 -4.57 -13.32
CA LEU A 348 18.84 -5.51 -13.83
C LEU A 348 17.85 -4.81 -14.75
N LEU A 349 17.39 -3.62 -14.35
CA LEU A 349 16.32 -2.88 -15.02
C LEU A 349 16.78 -2.05 -16.22
N ARG A 350 18.09 -1.85 -16.41
CA ARG A 350 18.64 -1.01 -17.51
C ARG A 350 18.22 -1.44 -18.92
N LYS A 351 17.76 -2.68 -19.10
CA LYS A 351 17.27 -3.17 -20.41
C LYS A 351 15.82 -2.76 -20.67
N HIS A 352 15.10 -2.39 -19.63
CA HIS A 352 13.67 -2.10 -19.65
C HIS A 352 13.38 -0.60 -19.50
N TRP A 353 14.29 0.14 -18.82
CA TRP A 353 14.06 1.53 -18.43
C TRP A 353 15.22 2.44 -18.84
N ILE A 354 14.90 3.53 -19.55
CA ILE A 354 15.89 4.51 -20.05
C ILE A 354 16.54 5.26 -18.88
N CYS A 355 15.76 5.57 -17.83
CA CYS A 355 16.25 6.27 -16.64
C CYS A 355 17.41 5.53 -15.92
N PHE A 356 17.59 4.24 -16.19
CA PHE A 356 18.71 3.45 -15.69
C PHE A 356 19.77 3.12 -16.76
N GLY A 357 19.81 3.88 -17.86
CA GLY A 357 20.79 3.71 -18.93
C GLY A 357 20.34 2.75 -20.06
N GLY A 358 19.04 2.49 -20.16
CA GLY A 358 18.43 1.72 -21.26
C GLY A 358 18.53 2.45 -22.59
N TYR A 359 18.41 1.70 -23.69
CA TYR A 359 18.23 2.26 -25.01
C TYR A 359 16.72 2.30 -25.31
N SER A 360 16.23 3.44 -25.81
CA SER A 360 14.85 3.52 -26.33
C SER A 360 14.67 2.47 -27.44
N ILE A 361 13.92 1.41 -27.15
CA ILE A 361 13.38 0.56 -28.23
C ILE A 361 12.17 1.32 -28.78
N SER A 362 12.43 2.26 -29.69
CA SER A 362 11.39 2.95 -30.44
C SER A 362 10.59 1.91 -31.23
N GLY A 363 9.42 1.53 -30.76
CA GLY A 363 8.50 0.72 -31.56
C GLY A 363 7.66 -0.34 -30.88
N VAL A 364 7.32 -0.23 -29.62
CA VAL A 364 6.26 -1.08 -29.02
C VAL A 364 5.34 -0.21 -28.17
N TYR A 365 4.37 0.41 -28.85
CA TYR A 365 3.14 0.90 -28.23
C TYR A 365 1.98 0.51 -29.16
#